data_5181e8120183c5be97ec4d64d09413f7
#
_entry.id   5181e8120183c5be97ec4d64d09413f7
#
_cell.length_a   1.000
_cell.length_b   1.000
_cell.length_c   1.000
_cell.angle_alpha   90.00
_cell.angle_beta   90.00
_cell.angle_gamma   90.00
#
_symmetry.space_group_name_H-M   'P 1'
#
loop_
_entity.id
_entity.type
_entity.pdbx_description
1 polymer ?
#
loop_
_entity_poly.entity_id
_entity_poly.type
_entity_poly.pdbx_seq_one_letter_code
_entity_poly.pdbx_strand_id
1 'polypeptide(L)'
;MTTATVTPDMVSAAEWQARVDLAACYRLIDHFGMSDLVYTHITLRVPDAPDRFLINPFGSLFGDVTASSLVTIDLDGAVIHPEGGRVNPAGFIVHSAIHMKGDDAHCVLHTHSRAGMAVAALDSGLMMLNQKAMQFHARVGYHDFEGLALATEER
;
A
#
# COMPACT_ATOMS: atom_id res chain seq x y z
N MET A 1 21.24 10.51 -7.50
CA MET A 1 21.26 9.04 -7.62
C MET A 1 20.19 8.67 -8.62
N THR A 2 20.53 8.06 -9.75
CA THR A 2 19.56 7.54 -10.72
C THR A 2 18.84 6.37 -10.04
N THR A 3 17.57 6.54 -9.73
CA THR A 3 16.72 5.43 -9.27
C THR A 3 16.65 4.41 -10.42
N ALA A 4 17.06 3.18 -10.15
CA ALA A 4 16.89 2.10 -11.12
C ALA A 4 15.38 1.97 -11.43
N THR A 5 15.04 1.79 -12.69
CA THR A 5 13.65 1.72 -13.15
C THR A 5 13.40 0.36 -13.79
N VAL A 6 12.15 -0.11 -13.65
CA VAL A 6 11.67 -1.33 -14.31
C VAL A 6 11.03 -0.95 -15.65
N THR A 7 11.33 -1.71 -16.70
CA THR A 7 10.75 -1.52 -18.03
C THR A 7 9.81 -2.70 -18.38
N PRO A 8 8.89 -2.54 -19.36
CA PRO A 8 7.92 -3.57 -19.70
C PRO A 8 8.53 -4.93 -20.10
N ASP A 9 9.73 -4.92 -20.67
CA ASP A 9 10.45 -6.10 -21.10
C ASP A 9 11.11 -6.89 -19.94
N MET A 10 11.19 -6.29 -18.75
CA MET A 10 11.79 -6.92 -17.56
C MET A 10 10.79 -7.75 -16.76
N VAL A 11 9.49 -7.60 -17.00
CA VAL A 11 8.41 -8.22 -16.21
C VAL A 11 7.32 -8.80 -17.12
N SER A 12 6.41 -9.59 -16.57
CA SER A 12 5.27 -10.09 -17.35
C SER A 12 4.32 -8.96 -17.75
N ALA A 13 3.56 -9.17 -18.83
CA ALA A 13 2.54 -8.19 -19.26
C ALA A 13 1.49 -7.93 -18.16
N ALA A 14 1.15 -8.96 -17.38
CA ALA A 14 0.21 -8.85 -16.26
C ALA A 14 0.81 -8.00 -15.11
N GLU A 15 2.08 -8.22 -14.75
CA GLU A 15 2.76 -7.37 -13.78
C GLU A 15 2.88 -5.93 -14.27
N TRP A 16 3.22 -5.72 -15.56
CA TRP A 16 3.31 -4.37 -16.09
C TRP A 16 1.98 -3.63 -16.03
N GLN A 17 0.87 -4.29 -16.36
CA GLN A 17 -0.46 -3.69 -16.21
C GLN A 17 -0.77 -3.36 -14.75
N ALA A 18 -0.48 -4.26 -13.83
CA ALA A 18 -0.64 -4.02 -12.39
C ALA A 18 0.18 -2.81 -11.90
N ARG A 19 1.38 -2.61 -12.43
CA ARG A 19 2.21 -1.42 -12.16
C ARG A 19 1.56 -0.14 -12.68
N VAL A 20 0.98 -0.17 -13.86
CA VAL A 20 0.25 0.98 -14.43
C VAL A 20 -0.96 1.33 -13.57
N ASP A 21 -1.76 0.34 -13.19
CA ASP A 21 -2.96 0.53 -12.38
C ASP A 21 -2.62 1.04 -10.98
N LEU A 22 -1.58 0.47 -10.35
CA LEU A 22 -1.13 0.92 -9.04
C LEU A 22 -0.57 2.35 -9.08
N ALA A 23 0.20 2.71 -10.09
CA ALA A 23 0.70 4.08 -10.26
C ALA A 23 -0.45 5.08 -10.47
N ALA A 24 -1.50 4.70 -11.22
CA ALA A 24 -2.70 5.50 -11.35
C ALA A 24 -3.43 5.66 -10.01
N CYS A 25 -3.52 4.60 -9.20
CA CYS A 25 -4.10 4.64 -7.86
C CYS A 25 -3.34 5.62 -6.96
N TYR A 26 -2.01 5.56 -6.91
CA TYR A 26 -1.18 6.51 -6.15
C TYR A 26 -1.49 7.97 -6.52
N ARG A 27 -1.55 8.28 -7.82
CA ARG A 27 -1.84 9.63 -8.32
C ARG A 27 -3.25 10.09 -8.00
N LEU A 28 -4.25 9.18 -8.02
CA LEU A 28 -5.61 9.50 -7.62
C LEU A 28 -5.70 9.83 -6.12
N ILE A 29 -5.04 9.05 -5.27
CA ILE A 29 -4.98 9.30 -3.82
C ILE A 29 -4.31 10.65 -3.53
N ASP A 30 -3.25 10.99 -4.24
CA ASP A 30 -2.61 12.30 -4.16
C ASP A 30 -3.54 13.43 -4.64
N HIS A 31 -4.18 13.24 -5.79
CA HIS A 31 -5.15 14.21 -6.34
C HIS A 31 -6.30 14.53 -5.38
N PHE A 32 -6.77 13.54 -4.62
CA PHE A 32 -7.81 13.73 -3.61
C PHE A 32 -7.28 14.21 -2.25
N GLY A 33 -5.98 14.50 -2.12
CA GLY A 33 -5.38 15.01 -0.90
C GLY A 33 -5.43 14.02 0.26
N MET A 34 -5.28 12.72 -0.03
CA MET A 34 -5.33 11.64 0.96
C MET A 34 -3.94 11.08 1.31
N SER A 35 -2.89 11.58 0.65
CA SER A 35 -1.49 11.26 0.95
C SER A 35 -0.97 12.14 2.10
N ASP A 36 0.09 11.68 2.77
CA ASP A 36 0.81 12.43 3.80
C ASP A 36 2.31 12.22 3.64
N LEU A 37 2.94 13.10 2.84
CA LEU A 37 4.36 13.07 2.52
C LEU A 37 4.81 11.65 2.10
N VAL A 38 5.64 11.00 2.94
CA VAL A 38 6.23 9.67 2.70
C VAL A 38 5.70 8.60 3.67
N TYR A 39 4.69 8.96 4.48
CA TYR A 39 4.17 8.09 5.55
C TYR A 39 3.05 7.16 5.10
N THR A 40 2.49 7.39 3.93
CA THR A 40 1.45 6.56 3.34
C THR A 40 2.01 5.64 2.25
N HIS A 41 1.34 4.52 2.00
CA HIS A 41 1.80 3.53 1.02
C HIS A 41 0.62 2.67 0.55
N ILE A 42 0.76 2.11 -0.65
CA ILE A 42 -0.21 1.20 -1.24
C ILE A 42 0.55 -0.01 -1.77
N THR A 43 0.07 -1.21 -1.51
CA THR A 43 0.62 -2.43 -2.08
C THR A 43 -0.39 -3.13 -2.98
N LEU A 44 0.10 -3.76 -4.03
CA LEU A 44 -0.70 -4.56 -4.94
C LEU A 44 0.01 -5.90 -5.17
N ARG A 45 -0.71 -7.01 -4.99
CA ARG A 45 -0.21 -8.34 -5.30
C ARG A 45 0.06 -8.48 -6.79
N VAL A 46 1.20 -9.06 -7.14
CA VAL A 46 1.54 -9.35 -8.55
C VAL A 46 0.64 -10.48 -9.07
N PRO A 47 -0.09 -10.30 -10.19
CA PRO A 47 -1.10 -11.28 -10.63
C PRO A 47 -0.55 -12.69 -10.86
N ASP A 48 0.63 -12.81 -11.46
CA ASP A 48 1.22 -14.10 -11.82
C ASP A 48 2.24 -14.62 -10.78
N ALA A 49 2.41 -13.89 -9.66
CA ALA A 49 3.33 -14.23 -8.58
C ALA A 49 2.71 -13.84 -7.23
N PRO A 50 1.85 -14.68 -6.64
CA PRO A 50 1.06 -14.35 -5.46
C PRO A 50 1.90 -14.12 -4.19
N ASP A 51 3.16 -14.51 -4.20
CA ASP A 51 4.18 -14.27 -3.18
C ASP A 51 4.92 -12.92 -3.34
N ARG A 52 4.55 -12.12 -4.34
CA ARG A 52 5.19 -10.83 -4.67
C ARG A 52 4.21 -9.68 -4.64
N PHE A 53 4.72 -8.51 -4.26
CA PHE A 53 3.93 -7.29 -4.13
C PHE A 53 4.66 -6.11 -4.75
N LEU A 54 3.87 -5.21 -5.33
CA LEU A 54 4.30 -3.90 -5.79
C LEU A 54 4.08 -2.87 -4.68
N ILE A 55 5.03 -1.96 -4.49
CA ILE A 55 4.95 -0.85 -3.52
C ILE A 55 5.73 0.35 -4.06
N ASN A 56 5.43 1.57 -3.57
CA ASN A 56 6.20 2.76 -3.91
C ASN A 56 7.63 2.72 -3.33
N PRO A 57 8.61 3.31 -4.02
CA PRO A 57 9.94 3.49 -3.45
C PRO A 57 9.88 4.36 -2.19
N PHE A 58 10.67 4.02 -1.18
CA PHE A 58 10.77 4.83 0.04
C PHE A 58 11.28 6.25 -0.27
N GLY A 59 10.55 7.24 0.23
CA GLY A 59 10.88 8.65 0.04
C GLY A 59 10.23 9.29 -1.20
N SER A 60 9.48 8.54 -2.02
CA SER A 60 8.72 9.10 -3.15
C SER A 60 7.37 9.64 -2.69
N LEU A 61 7.00 10.80 -3.18
CA LEU A 61 5.64 11.32 -3.04
C LEU A 61 4.69 10.55 -3.97
N PHE A 62 3.43 10.44 -3.59
CA PHE A 62 2.43 9.70 -4.36
C PHE A 62 2.24 10.25 -5.79
N GLY A 63 2.29 11.57 -5.95
CA GLY A 63 2.20 12.22 -7.26
C GLY A 63 3.35 11.90 -8.22
N ASP A 64 4.51 11.49 -7.68
CA ASP A 64 5.71 11.17 -8.45
C ASP A 64 5.83 9.68 -8.81
N VAL A 65 4.96 8.82 -8.25
CA VAL A 65 5.00 7.38 -8.51
C VAL A 65 4.62 7.08 -9.95
N THR A 66 5.44 6.27 -10.61
CA THR A 66 5.21 5.76 -11.97
C THR A 66 5.25 4.23 -12.00
N ALA A 67 4.73 3.62 -13.05
CA ALA A 67 4.82 2.17 -13.25
C ALA A 67 6.28 1.68 -13.20
N SER A 68 7.20 2.45 -13.77
CA SER A 68 8.63 2.13 -13.81
C SER A 68 9.34 2.31 -12.47
N SER A 69 8.83 3.18 -11.57
CA SER A 69 9.47 3.45 -10.28
C SER A 69 9.04 2.46 -9.19
N LEU A 70 7.91 1.77 -9.35
CA LEU A 70 7.42 0.82 -8.36
C LEU A 70 8.43 -0.29 -8.08
N VAL A 71 8.52 -0.68 -6.81
CA VAL A 71 9.42 -1.74 -6.33
C VAL A 71 8.60 -3.02 -6.17
N THR A 72 9.14 -4.15 -6.66
CA THR A 72 8.62 -5.49 -6.38
C THR A 72 9.37 -6.08 -5.20
N ILE A 73 8.64 -6.53 -4.20
CA ILE A 73 9.15 -7.20 -3.01
C ILE A 73 8.49 -8.58 -2.85
N ASP A 74 9.14 -9.47 -2.12
CA ASP A 74 8.55 -10.73 -1.68
C ASP A 74 7.87 -10.62 -0.29
N LEU A 75 7.36 -11.74 0.21
CA LEU A 75 6.72 -11.83 1.53
C LEU A 75 7.68 -11.57 2.70
N ASP A 76 8.98 -11.68 2.48
CA ASP A 76 10.01 -11.41 3.50
C ASP A 76 10.54 -9.98 3.43
N GLY A 77 10.06 -9.19 2.46
CA GLY A 77 10.48 -7.81 2.23
C GLY A 77 11.74 -7.67 1.40
N ALA A 78 12.23 -8.77 0.83
CA ALA A 78 13.39 -8.70 -0.06
C ALA A 78 12.98 -8.06 -1.39
N VAL A 79 13.80 -7.11 -1.86
CA VAL A 79 13.57 -6.43 -3.13
C VAL A 79 13.96 -7.34 -4.30
N ILE A 80 12.99 -7.58 -5.16
CA ILE A 80 13.15 -8.36 -6.41
C ILE A 80 13.55 -7.42 -7.56
N HIS A 81 12.81 -6.32 -7.72
CA HIS A 81 13.01 -5.30 -8.77
C HIS A 81 12.66 -3.90 -8.26
N PRO A 82 13.37 -2.85 -8.69
CA PRO A 82 14.70 -2.87 -9.32
C PRO A 82 15.79 -3.16 -8.30
N GLU A 83 16.95 -3.61 -8.75
CA GLU A 83 18.12 -3.80 -7.88
C GLU A 83 18.44 -2.50 -7.14
N GLY A 84 18.69 -2.61 -5.82
CA GLY A 84 18.94 -1.45 -4.96
C GLY A 84 17.71 -0.61 -4.62
N GLY A 85 16.51 -1.06 -4.99
CA GLY A 85 15.25 -0.45 -4.55
C GLY A 85 15.15 -0.44 -3.02
N ARG A 86 14.43 0.56 -2.47
CA ARG A 86 14.20 0.69 -1.02
C ARG A 86 12.73 0.89 -0.76
N VAL A 87 12.21 0.22 0.26
CA VAL A 87 10.82 0.33 0.71
C VAL A 87 10.75 0.77 2.17
N ASN A 88 9.60 1.27 2.59
CA ASN A 88 9.36 1.61 4.00
C ASN A 88 9.16 0.31 4.81
N PRO A 89 10.00 0.01 5.81
CA PRO A 89 9.85 -1.21 6.61
C PRO A 89 8.50 -1.31 7.33
N ALA A 90 8.02 -0.20 7.92
CA ALA A 90 6.72 -0.19 8.62
C ALA A 90 5.56 -0.50 7.65
N GLY A 91 5.60 0.07 6.44
CA GLY A 91 4.61 -0.23 5.40
C GLY A 91 4.60 -1.68 4.97
N PHE A 92 5.78 -2.29 4.87
CA PHE A 92 5.91 -3.70 4.54
C PHE A 92 5.29 -4.61 5.62
N ILE A 93 5.60 -4.38 6.91
CA ILE A 93 5.16 -5.26 8.00
C ILE A 93 3.62 -5.34 8.07
N VAL A 94 2.94 -4.21 8.11
CA VAL A 94 1.47 -4.17 8.19
C VAL A 94 0.83 -4.75 6.93
N HIS A 95 1.30 -4.35 5.75
CA HIS A 95 0.69 -4.80 4.50
C HIS A 95 0.95 -6.28 4.22
N SER A 96 2.15 -6.79 4.52
CA SER A 96 2.44 -8.22 4.35
C SER A 96 1.59 -9.10 5.26
N ALA A 97 1.31 -8.67 6.51
CA ALA A 97 0.42 -9.38 7.40
C ALA A 97 -0.99 -9.55 6.82
N ILE A 98 -1.54 -8.46 6.24
CA ILE A 98 -2.86 -8.48 5.60
C ILE A 98 -2.84 -9.39 4.36
N HIS A 99 -1.81 -9.27 3.52
CA HIS A 99 -1.66 -10.11 2.33
C HIS A 99 -1.49 -11.59 2.65
N MET A 100 -0.81 -11.94 3.74
CA MET A 100 -0.63 -13.35 4.15
C MET A 100 -1.92 -13.97 4.70
N LYS A 101 -2.76 -13.17 5.39
CA LYS A 101 -4.01 -13.68 5.99
C LYS A 101 -5.20 -13.70 5.05
N GLY A 102 -5.21 -12.86 4.02
CA GLY A 102 -6.36 -12.70 3.13
C GLY A 102 -6.04 -13.15 1.71
N ASP A 103 -6.56 -14.33 1.29
CA ASP A 103 -6.43 -14.78 -0.09
C ASP A 103 -7.04 -13.77 -1.08
N ASP A 104 -8.07 -13.03 -0.65
CA ASP A 104 -8.75 -11.99 -1.43
C ASP A 104 -8.14 -10.59 -1.26
N ALA A 105 -7.13 -10.42 -0.39
CA ALA A 105 -6.48 -9.14 -0.18
C ALA A 105 -5.45 -8.86 -1.29
N HIS A 106 -5.94 -8.50 -2.47
CA HIS A 106 -5.08 -8.20 -3.62
C HIS A 106 -4.40 -6.82 -3.51
N CYS A 107 -5.07 -5.84 -2.89
CA CYS A 107 -4.56 -4.49 -2.71
C CYS A 107 -4.78 -4.04 -1.27
N VAL A 108 -3.75 -3.47 -0.66
CA VAL A 108 -3.82 -2.85 0.68
C VAL A 108 -3.42 -1.39 0.55
N LEU A 109 -4.25 -0.50 1.08
CA LEU A 109 -4.08 0.93 0.95
C LEU A 109 -4.09 1.61 2.31
N HIS A 110 -3.02 2.33 2.62
CA HIS A 110 -2.86 3.14 3.81
C HIS A 110 -2.87 4.62 3.44
N THR A 111 -3.81 5.38 3.97
CA THR A 111 -3.93 6.82 3.73
C THR A 111 -4.08 7.59 5.02
N HIS A 112 -3.71 8.87 5.00
CA HIS A 112 -3.88 9.81 6.10
C HIS A 112 -4.89 10.91 5.73
N SER A 113 -6.04 10.54 5.14
CA SER A 113 -7.08 11.53 4.89
C SER A 113 -7.54 12.15 6.22
N ARG A 114 -7.79 13.47 6.23
CA ARG A 114 -8.20 14.19 7.46
C ARG A 114 -9.44 13.57 8.11
N ALA A 115 -10.43 13.21 7.30
CA ALA A 115 -11.65 12.56 7.78
C ALA A 115 -11.37 11.15 8.33
N GLY A 116 -10.53 10.36 7.66
CA GLY A 116 -10.14 9.02 8.12
C GLY A 116 -9.42 9.05 9.45
N MET A 117 -8.42 9.93 9.58
CA MET A 117 -7.69 10.12 10.85
C MET A 117 -8.60 10.60 11.98
N ALA A 118 -9.53 11.53 11.69
CA ALA A 118 -10.48 12.00 12.68
C ALA A 118 -11.41 10.88 13.18
N VAL A 119 -11.92 10.04 12.29
CA VAL A 119 -12.76 8.89 12.66
C VAL A 119 -11.95 7.84 13.42
N ALA A 120 -10.72 7.56 12.99
CA ALA A 120 -9.85 6.60 13.67
C ALA A 120 -9.48 7.02 15.11
N ALA A 121 -9.51 8.31 15.42
CA ALA A 121 -9.23 8.84 16.75
C ALA A 121 -10.47 8.86 17.69
N LEU A 122 -11.64 8.43 17.22
CA LEU A 122 -12.85 8.38 18.03
C LEU A 122 -13.01 7.02 18.72
N ASP A 123 -13.32 6.98 20.00
CA ASP A 123 -13.68 5.75 20.73
C ASP A 123 -14.86 5.02 20.08
N SER A 124 -15.80 5.77 19.49
CA SER A 124 -16.96 5.21 18.78
C SER A 124 -16.64 4.67 17.41
N GLY A 125 -15.46 4.97 16.86
CA GLY A 125 -15.09 4.62 15.49
C GLY A 125 -16.05 5.21 14.45
N LEU A 126 -16.25 4.50 13.34
CA LEU A 126 -17.14 4.90 12.25
C LEU A 126 -18.61 4.63 12.65
N MET A 127 -19.34 5.69 12.97
CA MET A 127 -20.76 5.60 13.31
C MET A 127 -21.62 5.48 12.03
N MET A 128 -22.58 4.56 12.03
CA MET A 128 -23.49 4.29 10.90
C MET A 128 -24.63 5.30 10.81
N LEU A 129 -24.32 6.60 10.80
CA LEU A 129 -25.31 7.70 10.90
C LEU A 129 -25.85 8.19 9.55
N ASN A 130 -25.30 7.71 8.43
CA ASN A 130 -25.72 8.14 7.11
C ASN A 130 -25.49 7.03 6.07
N GLN A 131 -26.09 7.21 4.88
CA GLN A 131 -26.03 6.24 3.80
C GLN A 131 -24.60 5.89 3.36
N LYS A 132 -23.65 6.84 3.45
CA LYS A 132 -22.25 6.58 3.08
C LYS A 132 -21.56 5.69 4.10
N ALA A 133 -21.73 5.97 5.40
CA ALA A 133 -21.19 5.12 6.46
C ALA A 133 -21.81 3.71 6.43
N MET A 134 -23.11 3.59 6.11
CA MET A 134 -23.80 2.29 6.01
C MET A 134 -23.19 1.34 4.97
N GLN A 135 -22.46 1.85 3.97
CA GLN A 135 -21.76 1.00 3.00
C GLN A 135 -20.64 0.17 3.66
N PHE A 136 -20.14 0.62 4.81
CA PHE A 136 -19.10 -0.05 5.59
C PHE A 136 -19.66 -0.89 6.73
N HIS A 137 -20.97 -1.03 6.86
CA HIS A 137 -21.57 -1.84 7.92
C HIS A 137 -21.07 -3.28 7.85
N ALA A 138 -20.62 -3.82 8.99
CA ALA A 138 -20.01 -5.14 9.12
C ALA A 138 -18.73 -5.36 8.25
N ARG A 139 -18.08 -4.27 7.80
CA ARG A 139 -16.85 -4.31 6.99
C ARG A 139 -15.71 -3.51 7.61
N VAL A 140 -15.88 -2.98 8.80
CA VAL A 140 -14.85 -2.23 9.56
C VAL A 140 -14.34 -3.11 10.68
N GLY A 141 -13.03 -3.32 10.69
CA GLY A 141 -12.33 -3.89 11.84
C GLY A 141 -11.64 -2.78 12.63
N TYR A 142 -11.46 -3.00 13.90
CA TYR A 142 -10.71 -2.11 14.79
C TYR A 142 -9.58 -2.88 15.42
N HIS A 143 -8.43 -2.22 15.57
CA HIS A 143 -7.25 -2.75 16.23
C HIS A 143 -6.71 -1.67 17.16
N ASP A 144 -6.34 -2.06 18.36
CA ASP A 144 -5.74 -1.15 19.33
C ASP A 144 -4.39 -0.65 18.83
N PHE A 145 -4.07 0.62 19.13
CA PHE A 145 -2.79 1.18 18.74
C PHE A 145 -1.68 0.64 19.62
N GLU A 146 -0.77 -0.14 19.01
CA GLU A 146 0.37 -0.78 19.68
C GLU A 146 1.71 -0.08 19.37
N GLY A 147 1.69 1.04 18.67
CA GLY A 147 2.88 1.78 18.24
C GLY A 147 3.17 1.64 16.75
N LEU A 148 4.42 1.90 16.38
CA LEU A 148 4.86 1.71 14.99
C LEU A 148 5.28 0.25 14.78
N ALA A 149 4.63 -0.44 13.85
CA ALA A 149 4.95 -1.81 13.47
C ALA A 149 6.32 -1.87 12.77
N LEU A 150 7.37 -2.18 13.53
CA LEU A 150 8.75 -2.26 13.04
C LEU A 150 9.35 -3.65 13.19
N ALA A 151 8.73 -4.54 13.94
CA ALA A 151 9.19 -5.89 14.20
C ALA A 151 8.31 -6.93 13.45
N THR A 152 8.92 -8.02 13.00
CA THR A 152 8.23 -9.10 12.29
C THR A 152 7.22 -9.84 13.16
N GLU A 153 7.38 -9.78 14.47
CA GLU A 153 6.47 -10.36 15.47
C GLU A 153 5.11 -9.63 15.52
N GLU A 154 5.03 -8.43 14.93
CA GLU A 154 3.81 -7.60 14.85
C GLU A 154 2.96 -7.91 13.60
N ARG A 155 3.27 -9.00 12.88
CA ARG A 155 2.51 -9.46 11.69
C ARG A 155 1.26 -10.25 12.04
#